data_3f5654938b2d05118650ea464c010523
#
_entry.id   3f5654938b2d05118650ea464c010523
#
_cell.length_a   1.000
_cell.length_b   1.000
_cell.length_c   1.000
_cell.angle_alpha   90.00
_cell.angle_beta   90.00
_cell.angle_gamma   90.00
#
_symmetry.space_group_name_H-M   'P 1'
#
loop_
_entity.id
_entity.type
_entity.pdbx_description
1 polymer ?
#
loop_
_entity_poly.entity_id
_entity_poly.type
_entity_poly.pdbx_seq_one_letter_code
_entity_poly.pdbx_strand_id
1 'polypeptide(L)'
;MNCVNLVITGNPGVGKHTIADLFVKQDSSYQIFDINKFAIEKGFGEKVDDGIEVDTTKLKSEISKLNFEKSIIVGHLAPYVLDESDVDFAIILRKNPYELMKIYEQRKYQSSKIKENAGSEILGVIANDAIISFGKKKSFEVDVTNKTPEMILEKIHDITNNQKGSDAVDWLRLIEEKNEIGKFFDY
;
A
#
# COMPACT_ATOMS: atom_id res chain seq x y z
N MET A 1 10.81 19.49 -14.57
CA MET A 1 9.97 18.71 -13.62
C MET A 1 10.91 18.09 -12.62
N ASN A 2 10.70 18.27 -11.33
CA ASN A 2 11.51 17.62 -10.32
C ASN A 2 11.36 16.11 -10.44
N CYS A 3 12.46 15.38 -10.26
CA CYS A 3 12.42 13.92 -10.17
C CYS A 3 11.67 13.56 -8.89
N VAL A 4 10.47 13.00 -9.02
CA VAL A 4 9.61 12.65 -7.88
C VAL A 4 9.59 11.15 -7.72
N ASN A 5 9.87 10.67 -6.51
CA ASN A 5 9.70 9.27 -6.14
C ASN A 5 8.37 9.12 -5.41
N LEU A 6 7.49 8.33 -6.01
CA LEU A 6 6.14 8.08 -5.54
C LEU A 6 6.03 6.67 -4.97
N VAL A 7 5.73 6.54 -3.70
CA VAL A 7 5.39 5.25 -3.08
C VAL A 7 3.90 4.99 -3.21
N ILE A 8 3.52 3.81 -3.68
CA ILE A 8 2.14 3.32 -3.67
C ILE A 8 2.07 2.10 -2.74
N THR A 9 1.49 2.30 -1.57
CA THR A 9 1.39 1.27 -0.53
C THR A 9 -0.07 1.01 -0.11
N GLY A 10 -0.28 0.13 0.85
CA GLY A 10 -1.59 -0.32 1.33
C GLY A 10 -1.70 -1.84 1.38
N ASN A 11 -2.77 -2.37 1.93
CA ASN A 11 -2.98 -3.79 2.13
C ASN A 11 -3.00 -4.61 0.80
N PRO A 12 -2.78 -5.93 0.83
CA PRO A 12 -3.00 -6.78 -0.34
C PRO A 12 -4.41 -6.56 -0.93
N GLY A 13 -4.56 -6.56 -2.24
CA GLY A 13 -5.88 -6.46 -2.89
C GLY A 13 -6.42 -5.04 -3.14
N VAL A 14 -5.78 -3.98 -2.63
CA VAL A 14 -6.25 -2.58 -2.84
C VAL A 14 -5.99 -2.03 -4.25
N GLY A 15 -5.21 -2.73 -5.09
CA GLY A 15 -5.00 -2.33 -6.49
C GLY A 15 -3.70 -1.57 -6.78
N LYS A 16 -2.69 -1.65 -5.91
CA LYS A 16 -1.41 -0.93 -6.05
C LYS A 16 -0.76 -1.05 -7.43
N HIS A 17 -0.59 -2.27 -7.93
CA HIS A 17 0.05 -2.51 -9.23
C HIS A 17 -0.77 -1.95 -10.39
N THR A 18 -2.09 -2.09 -10.34
CA THR A 18 -2.98 -1.52 -11.36
C THR A 18 -2.80 -0.01 -11.50
N ILE A 19 -2.66 0.69 -10.36
CA ILE A 19 -2.45 2.14 -10.36
C ILE A 19 -1.04 2.49 -10.83
N ALA A 20 -0.02 1.74 -10.39
CA ALA A 20 1.36 1.96 -10.84
C ALA A 20 1.51 1.75 -12.35
N ASP A 21 0.94 0.67 -12.89
CA ASP A 21 0.96 0.37 -14.33
C ASP A 21 0.25 1.47 -15.14
N LEU A 22 -0.90 1.95 -14.66
CA LEU A 22 -1.64 3.02 -15.31
C LEU A 22 -0.86 4.34 -15.28
N PHE A 23 -0.19 4.64 -14.16
CA PHE A 23 0.65 5.82 -14.01
C PHE A 23 1.78 5.83 -15.04
N VAL A 24 2.56 4.75 -15.12
CA VAL A 24 3.67 4.61 -16.07
C VAL A 24 3.18 4.58 -17.52
N LYS A 25 1.98 4.06 -17.77
CA LYS A 25 1.36 4.13 -19.11
C LYS A 25 1.05 5.56 -19.54
N GLN A 26 0.72 6.46 -18.61
CA GLN A 26 0.51 7.88 -18.89
C GLN A 26 1.83 8.68 -18.96
N ASP A 27 2.79 8.35 -18.12
CA ASP A 27 4.13 8.97 -18.11
C ASP A 27 5.22 7.90 -18.10
N SER A 28 5.68 7.52 -19.29
CA SER A 28 6.72 6.49 -19.50
C SER A 28 8.11 6.91 -19.01
N SER A 29 8.28 8.11 -18.46
CA SER A 29 9.54 8.53 -17.85
C SER A 29 9.74 7.95 -16.44
N TYR A 30 8.68 7.41 -15.82
CA TYR A 30 8.75 6.71 -14.55
C TYR A 30 9.07 5.23 -14.71
N GLN A 31 9.76 4.67 -13.72
CA GLN A 31 10.03 3.23 -13.63
C GLN A 31 9.31 2.64 -12.41
N ILE A 32 8.79 1.42 -12.55
CA ILE A 32 8.18 0.71 -11.42
C ILE A 32 9.25 -0.10 -10.71
N PHE A 33 9.37 0.12 -9.39
CA PHE A 33 10.14 -0.73 -8.50
C PHE A 33 9.18 -1.49 -7.57
N ASP A 34 9.06 -2.80 -7.77
CA ASP A 34 8.22 -3.68 -6.96
C ASP A 34 9.04 -4.28 -5.83
N ILE A 35 8.77 -3.84 -4.59
CA ILE A 35 9.47 -4.29 -3.38
C ILE A 35 9.33 -5.80 -3.18
N ASN A 36 8.12 -6.35 -3.40
CA ASN A 36 7.88 -7.77 -3.18
C ASN A 36 8.62 -8.64 -4.21
N LYS A 37 8.61 -8.22 -5.47
CA LYS A 37 9.35 -8.88 -6.55
C LYS A 37 10.84 -8.86 -6.26
N PHE A 38 11.38 -7.71 -5.88
CA PHE A 38 12.78 -7.55 -5.51
C PHE A 38 13.17 -8.45 -4.32
N ALA A 39 12.33 -8.53 -3.28
CA ALA A 39 12.58 -9.40 -2.13
C ALA A 39 12.67 -10.88 -2.54
N ILE A 40 11.78 -11.32 -3.43
CA ILE A 40 11.78 -12.69 -3.95
C ILE A 40 13.04 -12.96 -4.80
N GLU A 41 13.38 -12.05 -5.72
CA GLU A 41 14.56 -12.17 -6.59
C GLU A 41 15.87 -12.21 -5.80
N LYS A 42 15.93 -11.53 -4.66
CA LYS A 42 17.10 -11.54 -3.76
C LYS A 42 17.10 -12.70 -2.77
N GLY A 43 16.06 -13.52 -2.75
CA GLY A 43 15.97 -14.67 -1.83
C GLY A 43 15.74 -14.27 -0.37
N PHE A 44 15.13 -13.11 -0.12
CA PHE A 44 14.79 -12.62 1.23
C PHE A 44 13.41 -13.03 1.70
N GLY A 45 12.68 -13.78 0.86
CA GLY A 45 11.37 -14.31 1.18
C GLY A 45 11.43 -15.81 1.43
N GLU A 46 10.94 -16.25 2.57
CA GLU A 46 10.75 -17.67 2.89
C GLU A 46 9.27 -18.04 2.74
N LYS A 47 9.01 -19.18 2.07
CA LYS A 47 7.64 -19.70 1.98
C LYS A 47 7.23 -20.25 3.34
N VAL A 48 6.13 -19.71 3.85
CA VAL A 48 5.42 -20.21 5.03
C VAL A 48 4.03 -20.68 4.62
N ASP A 49 3.32 -21.40 5.48
CA ASP A 49 2.01 -22.00 5.16
C ASP A 49 1.01 -20.97 4.61
N ASP A 50 1.05 -19.74 5.11
CA ASP A 50 0.13 -18.67 4.76
C ASP A 50 0.71 -17.58 3.84
N GLY A 51 1.87 -17.81 3.20
CA GLY A 51 2.40 -16.82 2.25
C GLY A 51 3.91 -16.80 2.12
N ILE A 52 4.48 -15.61 2.11
CA ILE A 52 5.93 -15.37 2.07
C ILE A 52 6.26 -14.44 3.23
N GLU A 53 7.07 -14.93 4.14
CA GLU A 53 7.68 -14.10 5.18
C GLU A 53 8.95 -13.46 4.63
N VAL A 54 9.13 -12.15 4.86
CA VAL A 54 10.26 -11.39 4.29
C VAL A 54 11.13 -10.87 5.42
N ASP A 55 12.44 -11.12 5.33
CA ASP A 55 13.44 -10.48 6.18
C ASP A 55 13.58 -9.00 5.81
N THR A 56 12.78 -8.17 6.46
CA THR A 56 12.72 -6.72 6.18
C THR A 56 14.05 -6.02 6.49
N THR A 57 14.86 -6.52 7.41
CA THR A 57 16.16 -5.94 7.77
C THR A 57 17.15 -6.11 6.62
N LYS A 58 17.27 -7.31 6.07
CA LYS A 58 18.12 -7.55 4.90
C LYS A 58 17.61 -6.81 3.69
N LEU A 59 16.29 -6.83 3.47
CA LEU A 59 15.65 -6.14 2.35
C LEU A 59 15.93 -4.64 2.41
N LYS A 60 15.78 -4.00 3.57
CA LYS A 60 16.12 -2.58 3.77
C LYS A 60 17.59 -2.30 3.45
N SER A 61 18.50 -3.13 3.94
CA SER A 61 19.94 -2.99 3.67
C SER A 61 20.31 -3.07 2.19
N GLU A 62 19.56 -3.86 1.40
CA GLU A 62 19.80 -3.93 -0.05
C GLU A 62 19.12 -2.78 -0.80
N ILE A 63 17.91 -2.40 -0.39
CA ILE A 63 17.19 -1.27 -1.00
C ILE A 63 17.93 0.04 -0.77
N SER A 64 18.55 0.27 0.40
CA SER A 64 19.30 1.48 0.71
C SER A 64 20.56 1.68 -0.17
N LYS A 65 20.99 0.67 -0.92
CA LYS A 65 22.08 0.77 -1.90
C LYS A 65 21.61 1.24 -3.28
N LEU A 66 20.28 1.28 -3.49
CA LEU A 66 19.69 1.71 -4.75
C LEU A 66 19.53 3.23 -4.75
N ASN A 67 19.59 3.81 -5.94
CA ASN A 67 19.26 5.21 -6.15
C ASN A 67 17.94 5.28 -6.92
N PHE A 68 16.93 5.91 -6.34
CA PHE A 68 15.62 6.07 -6.96
C PHE A 68 15.54 7.45 -7.62
N GLU A 69 15.23 7.45 -8.91
CA GLU A 69 14.96 8.66 -9.68
C GLU A 69 13.72 8.45 -10.54
N LYS A 70 12.71 9.30 -10.39
CA LYS A 70 11.42 9.15 -11.10
C LYS A 70 10.84 7.74 -10.97
N SER A 71 10.74 7.25 -9.74
CA SER A 71 10.34 5.88 -9.47
C SER A 71 8.94 5.81 -8.86
N ILE A 72 8.15 4.85 -9.34
CA ILE A 72 6.93 4.39 -8.68
C ILE A 72 7.30 3.16 -7.85
N ILE A 73 7.42 3.32 -6.55
CA ILE A 73 7.82 2.25 -5.64
C ILE A 73 6.57 1.58 -5.07
N VAL A 74 6.39 0.30 -5.37
CA VAL A 74 5.15 -0.43 -5.03
C VAL A 74 5.42 -1.52 -4.01
N GLY A 75 4.64 -1.56 -2.95
CA GLY A 75 4.68 -2.65 -1.98
C GLY A 75 4.05 -2.30 -0.64
N HIS A 76 3.48 -3.30 0.04
CA HIS A 76 2.96 -3.13 1.40
C HIS A 76 4.08 -3.03 2.44
N LEU A 77 5.29 -3.48 2.10
CA LEU A 77 6.47 -3.40 2.94
C LEU A 77 7.19 -2.04 2.87
N ALA A 78 6.75 -1.12 2.02
CA ALA A 78 7.40 0.18 1.81
C ALA A 78 7.72 0.91 3.13
N PRO A 79 6.82 1.01 4.13
CA PRO A 79 7.10 1.70 5.40
C PRO A 79 8.26 1.10 6.21
N TYR A 80 8.60 -0.16 5.97
CA TYR A 80 9.61 -0.88 6.76
C TYR A 80 10.99 -0.92 6.09
N VAL A 81 11.06 -0.63 4.78
CA VAL A 81 12.26 -0.87 3.97
C VAL A 81 12.80 0.36 3.24
N LEU A 82 12.04 1.45 3.19
CA LEU A 82 12.47 2.72 2.60
C LEU A 82 12.80 3.73 3.70
N ASP A 83 13.71 4.64 3.41
CA ASP A 83 13.98 5.79 4.26
C ASP A 83 13.14 7.00 3.80
N GLU A 84 12.85 7.94 4.70
CA GLU A 84 12.06 9.13 4.39
C GLU A 84 12.65 9.95 3.23
N SER A 85 13.97 9.96 3.12
CA SER A 85 14.70 10.68 2.06
C SER A 85 14.45 10.12 0.65
N ASP A 86 14.06 8.84 0.54
CA ASP A 86 13.80 8.18 -0.75
C ASP A 86 12.39 8.49 -1.30
N VAL A 87 11.54 9.14 -0.49
CA VAL A 87 10.12 9.30 -0.76
C VAL A 87 9.74 10.78 -0.82
N ASP A 88 9.17 11.21 -1.94
CA ASP A 88 8.56 12.53 -2.06
C ASP A 88 7.06 12.49 -1.70
N PHE A 89 6.35 11.46 -2.16
CA PHE A 89 4.96 11.21 -1.82
C PHE A 89 4.71 9.74 -1.51
N ALA A 90 3.98 9.47 -0.44
CA ALA A 90 3.48 8.14 -0.10
C ALA A 90 1.96 8.12 -0.24
N ILE A 91 1.47 7.45 -1.27
CA ILE A 91 0.04 7.23 -1.52
C ILE A 91 -0.35 5.90 -0.88
N ILE A 92 -1.20 5.98 0.11
CA ILE A 92 -1.68 4.82 0.86
C ILE A 92 -3.09 4.50 0.36
N LEU A 93 -3.21 3.46 -0.44
CA LEU A 93 -4.50 3.02 -0.95
C LEU A 93 -5.27 2.30 0.15
N ARG A 94 -6.48 2.80 0.43
CA ARG A 94 -7.40 2.26 1.42
C ARG A 94 -8.63 1.69 0.73
N LYS A 95 -9.13 0.57 1.18
CA LYS A 95 -10.30 -0.06 0.56
C LYS A 95 -11.24 -0.63 1.61
N ASN A 96 -12.55 -0.48 1.35
CA ASN A 96 -13.58 -1.02 2.22
C ASN A 96 -13.30 -2.50 2.58
N PRO A 97 -13.24 -2.85 3.90
CA PRO A 97 -12.86 -4.19 4.34
C PRO A 97 -13.80 -5.28 3.83
N TYR A 98 -15.08 -4.98 3.62
CA TYR A 98 -16.02 -5.96 3.05
C TYR A 98 -15.70 -6.30 1.59
N GLU A 99 -15.20 -5.34 0.81
CA GLU A 99 -14.74 -5.61 -0.55
C GLU A 99 -13.42 -6.39 -0.55
N LEU A 100 -12.52 -6.07 0.36
CA LEU A 100 -11.26 -6.79 0.51
C LEU A 100 -11.48 -8.26 0.90
N MET A 101 -12.38 -8.55 1.82
CA MET A 101 -12.72 -9.93 2.17
C MET A 101 -13.14 -10.74 0.94
N LYS A 102 -14.02 -10.18 0.09
CA LYS A 102 -14.45 -10.84 -1.17
C LYS A 102 -13.26 -11.11 -2.11
N ILE A 103 -12.33 -10.16 -2.21
CA ILE A 103 -11.11 -10.32 -3.01
C ILE A 103 -10.22 -11.44 -2.45
N TYR A 104 -10.07 -11.51 -1.13
CA TYR A 104 -9.27 -12.54 -0.48
C TYR A 104 -9.89 -13.93 -0.62
N GLU A 105 -11.22 -14.05 -0.49
CA GLU A 105 -11.97 -15.27 -0.77
C GLU A 105 -11.78 -15.75 -2.21
N GLN A 106 -11.90 -14.85 -3.20
CA GLN A 106 -11.63 -15.17 -4.60
C GLN A 106 -10.19 -15.64 -4.85
N ARG A 107 -9.22 -15.11 -4.09
CA ARG A 107 -7.82 -15.53 -4.10
C ARG A 107 -7.58 -16.82 -3.32
N LYS A 108 -8.62 -17.38 -2.71
CA LYS A 108 -8.55 -18.61 -1.90
C LYS A 108 -7.57 -18.49 -0.72
N TYR A 109 -7.51 -17.32 -0.10
CA TYR A 109 -6.74 -17.17 1.14
C TYR A 109 -7.40 -17.95 2.26
N GLN A 110 -6.60 -18.43 3.22
CA GLN A 110 -7.11 -19.07 4.42
C GLN A 110 -7.88 -18.06 5.28
N SER A 111 -8.87 -18.55 6.04
CA SER A 111 -9.75 -17.70 6.84
C SER A 111 -8.99 -16.83 7.85
N SER A 112 -7.94 -17.37 8.48
CA SER A 112 -7.04 -16.64 9.36
C SER A 112 -6.41 -15.44 8.66
N LYS A 113 -5.87 -15.65 7.46
CA LYS A 113 -5.24 -14.61 6.66
C LYS A 113 -6.21 -13.56 6.14
N ILE A 114 -7.45 -13.97 5.85
CA ILE A 114 -8.51 -13.02 5.47
C ILE A 114 -8.79 -12.07 6.63
N LYS A 115 -8.97 -12.60 7.84
CA LYS A 115 -9.21 -11.80 9.05
C LYS A 115 -8.03 -10.90 9.38
N GLU A 116 -6.80 -11.43 9.33
CA GLU A 116 -5.58 -10.67 9.58
C GLU A 116 -5.45 -9.46 8.64
N ASN A 117 -5.55 -9.69 7.32
CA ASN A 117 -5.44 -8.63 6.34
C ASN A 117 -6.59 -7.62 6.42
N ALA A 118 -7.83 -8.09 6.65
CA ALA A 118 -8.98 -7.21 6.82
C ALA A 118 -8.87 -6.39 8.12
N GLY A 119 -8.43 -7.02 9.21
CA GLY A 119 -8.17 -6.35 10.49
C GLY A 119 -7.08 -5.29 10.36
N SER A 120 -5.98 -5.59 9.67
CA SER A 120 -4.92 -4.62 9.36
C SER A 120 -5.45 -3.41 8.59
N GLU A 121 -6.35 -3.63 7.61
CA GLU A 121 -7.00 -2.53 6.87
C GLU A 121 -7.92 -1.70 7.77
N ILE A 122 -8.75 -2.36 8.59
CA ILE A 122 -9.67 -1.68 9.50
C ILE A 122 -8.93 -0.77 10.49
N LEU A 123 -7.86 -1.30 11.09
CA LEU A 123 -7.03 -0.58 12.04
C LEU A 123 -6.07 0.43 11.39
N GLY A 124 -5.98 0.44 10.07
CA GLY A 124 -5.10 1.36 9.32
C GLY A 124 -3.62 1.13 9.61
N VAL A 125 -3.19 -0.12 9.85
CA VAL A 125 -1.80 -0.44 10.25
C VAL A 125 -0.80 0.13 9.25
N ILE A 126 -0.93 -0.20 7.95
CA ILE A 126 0.00 0.29 6.92
C ILE A 126 -0.06 1.82 6.78
N ALA A 127 -1.24 2.43 6.96
CA ALA A 127 -1.38 3.88 6.90
C ALA A 127 -0.63 4.56 8.05
N ASN A 128 -0.79 4.05 9.26
CA ASN A 128 -0.09 4.56 10.44
C ASN A 128 1.43 4.38 10.29
N ASP A 129 1.89 3.21 9.85
CA ASP A 129 3.31 2.93 9.67
C ASP A 129 3.93 3.81 8.57
N ALA A 130 3.20 4.07 7.48
CA ALA A 130 3.64 5.00 6.45
C ALA A 130 3.76 6.44 6.97
N ILE A 131 2.81 6.89 7.80
CA ILE A 131 2.87 8.21 8.43
C ILE A 131 4.07 8.31 9.40
N ILE A 132 4.35 7.26 10.15
CA ILE A 132 5.50 7.20 11.06
C ILE A 132 6.82 7.23 10.27
N SER A 133 6.93 6.44 9.20
CA SER A 133 8.17 6.28 8.44
C SER A 133 8.46 7.44 7.50
N PHE A 134 7.44 8.02 6.84
CA PHE A 134 7.62 9.04 5.80
C PHE A 134 7.15 10.43 6.22
N GLY A 135 6.52 10.54 7.39
CA GLY A 135 5.98 11.79 7.90
C GLY A 135 4.60 12.13 7.31
N LYS A 136 3.80 12.82 8.12
CA LYS A 136 2.41 13.21 7.77
C LYS A 136 2.30 14.10 6.53
N LYS A 137 3.34 14.90 6.24
CA LYS A 137 3.33 15.82 5.09
C LYS A 137 3.47 15.12 3.76
N LYS A 138 4.10 13.95 3.74
CA LYS A 138 4.34 13.15 2.53
C LYS A 138 3.33 12.02 2.36
N SER A 139 2.55 11.70 3.41
CA SER A 139 1.65 10.54 3.44
C SER A 139 0.20 10.94 3.21
N PHE A 140 -0.43 10.34 2.19
CA PHE A 140 -1.80 10.65 1.76
C PHE A 140 -2.61 9.38 1.63
N GLU A 141 -3.69 9.25 2.37
CA GLU A 141 -4.65 8.17 2.21
C GLU A 141 -5.58 8.44 1.03
N VAL A 142 -5.83 7.42 0.24
CA VAL A 142 -6.76 7.46 -0.89
C VAL A 142 -7.72 6.29 -0.79
N ASP A 143 -8.98 6.56 -0.49
CA ASP A 143 -10.04 5.56 -0.53
C ASP A 143 -10.35 5.18 -1.98
N VAL A 144 -10.10 3.91 -2.32
CA VAL A 144 -10.32 3.35 -3.66
C VAL A 144 -11.63 2.58 -3.79
N THR A 145 -12.46 2.60 -2.75
CA THR A 145 -13.75 1.90 -2.73
C THR A 145 -14.67 2.45 -3.82
N ASN A 146 -15.23 1.57 -4.65
CA ASN A 146 -16.13 1.93 -5.75
C ASN A 146 -15.57 2.97 -6.75
N LYS A 147 -14.25 3.13 -6.85
CA LYS A 147 -13.60 4.04 -7.80
C LYS A 147 -12.93 3.28 -8.92
N THR A 148 -12.93 3.87 -10.12
CA THR A 148 -12.15 3.33 -11.24
C THR A 148 -10.68 3.68 -11.09
N PRO A 149 -9.76 2.91 -11.71
CA PRO A 149 -8.33 3.24 -11.68
C PRO A 149 -8.01 4.65 -12.18
N GLU A 150 -8.76 5.13 -13.17
CA GLU A 150 -8.59 6.48 -13.74
C GLU A 150 -8.94 7.56 -12.72
N MET A 151 -10.05 7.42 -11.99
CA MET A 151 -10.44 8.35 -10.92
C MET A 151 -9.41 8.39 -9.79
N ILE A 152 -8.84 7.22 -9.46
CA ILE A 152 -7.79 7.12 -8.43
C ILE A 152 -6.52 7.83 -8.91
N LEU A 153 -6.13 7.61 -10.17
CA LEU A 153 -4.95 8.24 -10.75
C LEU A 153 -5.09 9.75 -10.84
N GLU A 154 -6.25 10.27 -11.26
CA GLU A 154 -6.55 11.70 -11.27
C GLU A 154 -6.37 12.30 -9.87
N LYS A 155 -6.91 11.65 -8.84
CA LYS A 155 -6.72 12.06 -7.45
C LYS A 155 -5.26 12.05 -7.02
N ILE A 156 -4.47 11.07 -7.43
CA ILE A 156 -3.03 11.02 -7.13
C ILE A 156 -2.31 12.20 -7.79
N HIS A 157 -2.65 12.54 -9.04
CA HIS A 157 -2.10 13.72 -9.70
C HIS A 157 -2.47 15.02 -8.96
N ASP A 158 -3.71 15.14 -8.49
CA ASP A 158 -4.11 16.29 -7.68
C ASP A 158 -3.31 16.39 -6.38
N ILE A 159 -3.08 15.26 -5.69
CA ILE A 159 -2.27 15.22 -4.48
C ILE A 159 -0.83 15.64 -4.77
N THR A 160 -0.21 15.08 -5.81
CA THR A 160 1.18 15.38 -6.15
C THR A 160 1.39 16.83 -6.60
N ASN A 161 0.40 17.43 -7.24
CA ASN A 161 0.45 18.83 -7.68
C ASN A 161 0.19 19.81 -6.55
N ASN A 162 -0.75 19.53 -5.67
CA ASN A 162 -1.27 20.47 -4.68
C ASN A 162 -0.82 20.16 -3.24
N GLN A 163 -0.22 19.00 -2.99
CA GLN A 163 0.16 18.48 -1.66
C GLN A 163 -1.02 18.47 -0.66
N LYS A 164 -2.22 18.19 -1.18
CA LYS A 164 -3.49 18.14 -0.43
C LYS A 164 -4.39 17.07 -1.02
N GLY A 165 -5.45 16.72 -0.30
CA GLY A 165 -6.50 15.82 -0.81
C GLY A 165 -6.47 14.40 -0.21
N SER A 166 -5.78 14.20 0.93
CA SER A 166 -5.91 12.94 1.68
C SER A 166 -7.37 12.71 2.09
N ASP A 167 -7.85 11.48 1.93
CA ASP A 167 -9.16 11.08 2.44
C ASP A 167 -9.09 10.83 3.95
N ALA A 168 -10.20 11.06 4.64
CA ALA A 168 -10.37 10.63 6.01
C ALA A 168 -11.01 9.23 6.00
N VAL A 169 -10.22 8.20 6.27
CA VAL A 169 -10.67 6.81 6.25
C VAL A 169 -10.79 6.27 7.67
N ASP A 170 -11.99 5.88 8.07
CA ASP A 170 -12.27 5.30 9.38
C ASP A 170 -13.15 4.04 9.21
N TRP A 171 -12.49 2.92 8.89
CA TRP A 171 -13.17 1.64 8.74
C TRP A 171 -13.61 1.04 10.07
N LEU A 172 -12.92 1.36 11.18
CA LEU A 172 -13.30 0.88 12.49
C LEU A 172 -14.69 1.41 12.86
N ARG A 173 -14.90 2.70 12.70
CA ARG A 173 -16.21 3.32 12.90
C ARG A 173 -17.28 2.68 12.00
N LEU A 174 -16.97 2.42 10.74
CA LEU A 174 -17.91 1.78 9.80
C LEU A 174 -18.41 0.42 10.31
N ILE A 175 -17.50 -0.42 10.84
CA ILE A 175 -17.87 -1.76 11.33
C ILE A 175 -18.53 -1.70 12.71
N GLU A 176 -18.17 -0.73 13.55
CA GLU A 176 -18.83 -0.47 14.85
C GLU A 176 -20.31 -0.04 14.64
N GLU A 177 -20.55 0.91 13.74
CA GLU A 177 -21.92 1.36 13.41
C GLU A 177 -22.80 0.21 12.88
N LYS A 178 -22.21 -0.82 12.29
CA LYS A 178 -22.88 -2.03 11.81
C LYS A 178 -22.99 -3.13 12.87
N ASN A 179 -22.37 -2.97 14.03
CA ASN A 179 -22.26 -4.02 15.07
C ASN A 179 -21.60 -5.31 14.55
N GLU A 180 -20.62 -5.22 13.65
CA GLU A 180 -19.98 -6.37 12.99
C GLU A 180 -18.49 -6.56 13.37
N ILE A 181 -18.05 -6.05 14.51
CA ILE A 181 -16.65 -6.19 14.98
C ILE A 181 -16.24 -7.67 15.04
N GLY A 182 -17.08 -8.55 15.60
CA GLY A 182 -16.80 -9.99 15.70
C GLY A 182 -16.69 -10.73 14.37
N LYS A 183 -17.03 -10.09 13.24
CA LYS A 183 -16.82 -10.66 11.90
C LYS A 183 -15.35 -10.57 11.47
N PHE A 184 -14.63 -9.60 11.96
CA PHE A 184 -13.26 -9.29 11.58
C PHE A 184 -12.22 -9.63 12.64
N PHE A 185 -12.63 -9.65 13.90
CA PHE A 185 -11.76 -9.91 15.03
C PHE A 185 -12.31 -11.07 15.86
N ASP A 186 -11.43 -11.98 16.27
CA ASP A 186 -11.75 -13.03 17.25
C ASP A 186 -11.57 -12.46 18.67
N TYR A 187 -12.52 -12.75 19.55
CA TYR A 187 -12.47 -12.38 20.98
C TYR A 187 -12.23 -13.63 21.82
#